data_86c030c60791e682d0c2f91e4a41d8df
#
_entry.id   86c030c60791e682d0c2f91e4a41d8df
#
_cell.length_a   1.000
_cell.length_b   1.000
_cell.length_c   1.000
_cell.angle_alpha   90.00
_cell.angle_beta   90.00
_cell.angle_gamma   90.00
#
_symmetry.space_group_name_H-M   'P 1'
#
loop_
_entity.id
_entity.type
_entity.pdbx_description
1 polymer ?
#
loop_
_entity_poly.entity_id
_entity_poly.type
_entity_poly.pdbx_seq_one_letter_code
_entity_poly.pdbx_strand_id
1 'polypeptide(L)'
;MHNFGTKAFVAALLVGVAAPAFAADPVEPVIEVEQPSYGGWYLRGNIGMSNQFLDRLESEAFQNPGIIDHTWLDEGDFSSAPIMGVGIGYKFNDYLRGDIGVEYRGAADFNALDRVTWTGAPPTTYTNDYSGKKSEWLFLANAYADLGTFSGITPYVGAGIGASRNTISNFRDVNEINGGGGYANTTSKWNFAWALHAGIGIQATERMTIDLGYSYVNLGDARTGTLYNFDPAEPSLPGITFKNIASHDLKLGVRYSLN
;
A
#
# COMPACT_ATOMS: atom_id res chain seq x y z
N MET A 1 29.82 -12.99 -9.14
CA MET A 1 30.14 -11.54 -9.02
C MET A 1 28.81 -10.89 -8.66
N HIS A 2 28.65 -10.50 -7.41
CA HIS A 2 27.41 -9.99 -6.85
C HIS A 2 27.18 -8.54 -7.32
N ASN A 3 26.11 -8.32 -8.07
CA ASN A 3 25.62 -6.97 -8.31
C ASN A 3 24.58 -6.65 -7.23
N PHE A 4 25.00 -5.88 -6.25
CA PHE A 4 24.10 -5.22 -5.31
C PHE A 4 23.35 -4.10 -6.05
N GLY A 5 22.09 -4.33 -6.38
CA GLY A 5 21.17 -3.28 -6.80
C GLY A 5 20.90 -2.35 -5.63
N THR A 6 21.47 -1.16 -5.69
CA THR A 6 21.30 -0.11 -4.70
C THR A 6 19.86 0.41 -4.75
N LYS A 7 18.99 -0.06 -3.87
CA LYS A 7 17.66 0.55 -3.66
C LYS A 7 17.89 1.91 -3.01
N ALA A 8 17.68 2.98 -3.75
CA ALA A 8 17.81 4.35 -3.26
C ALA A 8 16.68 4.65 -2.28
N PHE A 9 16.97 4.66 -1.00
CA PHE A 9 16.13 5.25 0.03
C PHE A 9 16.12 6.77 -0.14
N VAL A 10 14.98 7.33 -0.52
CA VAL A 10 14.77 8.78 -0.43
C VAL A 10 14.51 9.10 1.04
N ALA A 11 15.59 9.46 1.75
CA ALA A 11 15.49 10.06 3.07
C ALA A 11 14.87 11.45 2.91
N ALA A 12 13.68 11.66 3.48
CA ALA A 12 13.09 12.99 3.58
C ALA A 12 13.95 13.85 4.50
N LEU A 13 14.66 14.80 3.92
CA LEU A 13 15.41 15.82 4.66
C LEU A 13 14.40 16.77 5.33
N LEU A 14 14.32 16.73 6.65
CA LEU A 14 13.75 17.81 7.46
C LEU A 14 14.70 19.00 7.37
N VAL A 15 14.46 19.92 6.46
CA VAL A 15 15.16 21.18 6.41
C VAL A 15 14.62 22.08 7.52
N GLY A 16 15.35 22.21 8.60
CA GLY A 16 15.13 23.22 9.62
C GLY A 16 15.36 24.63 9.03
N VAL A 17 14.28 25.36 8.78
CA VAL A 17 14.37 26.77 8.40
C VAL A 17 14.60 27.59 9.66
N ALA A 18 15.84 28.02 9.88
CA ALA A 18 16.15 29.06 10.88
C ALA A 18 15.61 30.40 10.36
N ALA A 19 14.57 30.93 11.01
CA ALA A 19 14.06 32.25 10.72
C ALA A 19 14.98 33.33 11.34
N PRO A 20 15.31 34.41 10.63
CA PRO A 20 16.01 35.54 11.22
C PRO A 20 15.08 36.27 12.22
N ALA A 21 15.61 36.52 13.41
CA ALA A 21 14.90 37.32 14.41
C ALA A 21 14.97 38.81 13.99
N PHE A 22 13.86 39.36 13.58
CA PHE A 22 13.69 40.80 13.48
C PHE A 22 13.16 41.31 14.82
N ALA A 23 13.91 42.26 15.41
CA ALA A 23 13.44 42.99 16.57
C ALA A 23 12.25 43.88 16.13
N ALA A 24 11.07 43.56 16.60
CA ALA A 24 9.89 44.39 16.40
C ALA A 24 9.63 45.21 17.66
N ASP A 25 9.27 46.47 17.45
CA ASP A 25 8.76 47.35 18.48
C ASP A 25 7.60 46.71 19.26
N PRO A 26 7.44 46.95 20.56
CA PRO A 26 6.34 46.40 21.34
C PRO A 26 5.02 47.03 20.91
N VAL A 27 4.31 46.32 20.03
CA VAL A 27 2.89 46.55 19.78
C VAL A 27 2.11 46.03 20.99
N GLU A 28 1.25 46.87 21.57
CA GLU A 28 0.34 46.48 22.65
C GLU A 28 -0.34 45.15 22.25
N PRO A 29 -0.44 44.17 23.19
CA PRO A 29 -1.07 42.92 22.87
C PRO A 29 -2.55 43.15 22.58
N VAL A 30 -2.94 43.08 21.31
CA VAL A 30 -4.34 42.82 20.94
C VAL A 30 -4.65 41.46 21.53
N ILE A 31 -5.47 41.45 22.56
CA ILE A 31 -6.04 40.20 23.08
C ILE A 31 -6.96 39.70 21.97
N GLU A 32 -6.41 38.92 21.04
CA GLU A 32 -7.20 38.16 20.08
C GLU A 32 -7.94 37.12 20.91
N VAL A 33 -9.22 37.38 21.16
CA VAL A 33 -10.10 36.38 21.74
C VAL A 33 -10.18 35.28 20.73
N GLU A 34 -9.39 34.21 20.92
CA GLU A 34 -9.51 32.98 20.16
C GLU A 34 -10.97 32.58 20.19
N GLN A 35 -11.67 32.77 19.09
CA GLN A 35 -13.01 32.19 18.95
C GLN A 35 -12.84 30.69 19.05
N PRO A 36 -13.59 30.02 19.93
CA PRO A 36 -13.47 28.58 20.05
C PRO A 36 -13.71 27.97 18.67
N SER A 37 -12.67 27.33 18.15
CA SER A 37 -12.75 26.60 16.89
C SER A 37 -13.71 25.45 17.11
N TYR A 38 -14.96 25.64 16.67
CA TYR A 38 -15.97 24.59 16.70
C TYR A 38 -15.56 23.49 15.71
N GLY A 39 -15.53 22.26 16.18
CA GLY A 39 -15.30 21.08 15.34
C GLY A 39 -16.33 21.01 14.21
N GLY A 40 -16.00 20.34 13.12
CA GLY A 40 -16.89 20.28 11.98
C GLY A 40 -16.70 19.02 11.15
N TRP A 41 -17.76 18.66 10.42
CA TRP A 41 -17.72 17.59 9.45
C TRP A 41 -16.95 18.01 8.20
N TYR A 42 -16.22 17.07 7.62
CA TYR A 42 -15.58 17.28 6.33
C TYR A 42 -15.72 16.05 5.42
N LEU A 43 -15.70 16.30 4.14
CA LEU A 43 -15.51 15.27 3.11
C LEU A 43 -14.07 15.29 2.65
N ARG A 44 -13.54 14.13 2.30
CA ARG A 44 -12.22 14.04 1.65
C ARG A 44 -12.27 13.17 0.40
N GLY A 45 -11.44 13.53 -0.57
CA GLY A 45 -11.13 12.70 -1.73
C GLY A 45 -9.63 12.71 -1.95
N ASN A 46 -9.08 11.59 -2.40
CA ASN A 46 -7.66 11.50 -2.72
C ASN A 46 -7.41 10.63 -3.95
N ILE A 47 -6.33 10.96 -4.63
CA ILE A 47 -5.69 10.14 -5.66
C ILE A 47 -4.23 9.92 -5.27
N GLY A 48 -3.59 8.91 -5.80
CA GLY A 48 -2.20 8.63 -5.46
C GLY A 48 -1.62 7.44 -6.18
N MET A 49 -0.43 7.05 -5.72
CA MET A 49 0.30 5.88 -6.17
C MET A 49 0.70 5.03 -4.98
N SER A 50 0.53 3.74 -5.12
CA SER A 50 0.91 2.71 -4.15
C SER A 50 2.10 1.93 -4.68
N ASN A 51 3.21 1.90 -3.94
CA ASN A 51 4.33 1.01 -4.19
C ASN A 51 4.23 -0.13 -3.20
N GLN A 52 3.84 -1.30 -3.68
CA GLN A 52 3.56 -2.46 -2.85
C GLN A 52 4.75 -3.41 -2.88
N PHE A 53 4.95 -4.10 -1.76
CA PHE A 53 5.95 -5.15 -1.62
C PHE A 53 5.37 -6.29 -0.78
N LEU A 54 5.93 -7.46 -0.93
CA LEU A 54 5.58 -8.65 -0.15
C LEU A 54 6.81 -9.17 0.60
N ASP A 55 6.57 -9.95 1.65
CA ASP A 55 7.63 -10.57 2.44
C ASP A 55 8.13 -11.86 1.76
N ARG A 56 7.19 -12.75 1.40
CA ARG A 56 7.49 -14.01 0.72
C ARG A 56 6.28 -14.65 0.08
N LEU A 57 6.56 -15.62 -0.80
CA LEU A 57 5.56 -16.52 -1.38
C LEU A 57 5.57 -17.86 -0.67
N GLU A 58 4.40 -18.39 -0.36
CA GLU A 58 4.22 -19.71 0.26
C GLU A 58 3.22 -20.56 -0.53
N SER A 59 3.55 -21.82 -0.76
CA SER A 59 2.63 -22.83 -1.30
C SER A 59 2.97 -24.22 -0.78
N GLU A 60 1.94 -25.00 -0.50
CA GLU A 60 2.10 -26.43 -0.19
C GLU A 60 2.64 -27.21 -1.40
N ALA A 61 2.42 -26.70 -2.63
CA ALA A 61 2.94 -27.31 -3.84
C ALA A 61 4.48 -27.37 -3.84
N PHE A 62 5.16 -26.39 -3.22
CA PHE A 62 6.64 -26.39 -3.11
C PHE A 62 7.17 -27.44 -2.14
N GLN A 63 6.33 -28.05 -1.31
CA GLN A 63 6.67 -29.11 -0.36
C GLN A 63 6.42 -30.51 -0.93
N ASN A 64 6.15 -30.63 -2.24
CA ASN A 64 5.93 -31.94 -2.88
C ASN A 64 7.18 -32.81 -2.74
N PRO A 65 7.06 -34.07 -2.24
CA PRO A 65 8.20 -34.99 -2.08
C PRO A 65 8.97 -35.31 -3.36
N GLY A 66 8.37 -35.04 -4.52
CA GLY A 66 9.06 -35.16 -5.82
C GLY A 66 10.01 -34.03 -6.13
N ILE A 67 9.93 -32.89 -5.39
CA ILE A 67 10.82 -31.76 -5.54
C ILE A 67 12.03 -31.96 -4.63
N ILE A 68 13.23 -32.03 -5.21
CA ILE A 68 14.50 -32.19 -4.48
C ILE A 68 15.23 -30.87 -4.29
N ASP A 69 14.91 -29.83 -5.08
CA ASP A 69 15.41 -28.47 -4.92
C ASP A 69 14.38 -27.46 -5.46
N HIS A 70 14.14 -26.40 -4.69
CA HIS A 70 13.30 -25.27 -5.08
C HIS A 70 14.01 -23.98 -4.68
N THR A 71 14.23 -23.10 -5.65
CA THR A 71 14.93 -21.84 -5.43
C THR A 71 14.21 -20.74 -6.18
N TRP A 72 13.83 -19.67 -5.49
CA TRP A 72 13.41 -18.43 -6.14
C TRP A 72 14.61 -17.77 -6.80
N LEU A 73 14.53 -17.57 -8.10
CA LEU A 73 15.49 -16.75 -8.86
C LEU A 73 15.13 -15.28 -8.76
N ASP A 74 13.83 -15.00 -8.69
CA ASP A 74 13.22 -13.71 -8.40
C ASP A 74 11.91 -13.98 -7.64
N GLU A 75 11.82 -13.59 -6.36
CA GLU A 75 10.59 -13.76 -5.57
C GLU A 75 9.47 -12.83 -6.04
N GLY A 76 9.80 -11.90 -6.92
CA GLY A 76 8.87 -10.96 -7.51
C GLY A 76 8.48 -9.81 -6.59
N ASP A 77 7.88 -8.83 -7.24
CA ASP A 77 7.35 -7.64 -6.59
C ASP A 77 6.08 -7.20 -7.33
N PHE A 78 5.31 -6.31 -6.73
CA PHE A 78 4.18 -5.69 -7.39
C PHE A 78 4.60 -4.40 -8.08
N SER A 79 4.11 -4.14 -9.29
CA SER A 79 4.24 -2.83 -9.91
C SER A 79 3.49 -1.77 -9.09
N SER A 80 3.83 -0.49 -9.31
CA SER A 80 3.07 0.61 -8.72
C SER A 80 1.63 0.60 -9.23
N ALA A 81 0.67 0.88 -8.35
CA ALA A 81 -0.75 0.92 -8.65
C ALA A 81 -1.37 2.30 -8.33
N PRO A 82 -2.30 2.80 -9.15
CA PRO A 82 -3.01 4.02 -8.83
C PRO A 82 -3.96 3.81 -7.65
N ILE A 83 -4.07 4.85 -6.81
CA ILE A 83 -5.01 4.91 -5.68
C ILE A 83 -6.07 5.95 -5.99
N MET A 84 -7.32 5.66 -5.64
CA MET A 84 -8.39 6.64 -5.50
C MET A 84 -9.21 6.31 -4.25
N GLY A 85 -9.57 7.36 -3.52
CA GLY A 85 -10.29 7.20 -2.28
C GLY A 85 -11.20 8.36 -1.94
N VAL A 86 -12.18 8.04 -1.09
CA VAL A 86 -13.11 9.01 -0.53
C VAL A 86 -13.34 8.72 0.95
N GLY A 87 -13.74 9.72 1.70
CA GLY A 87 -14.04 9.56 3.12
C GLY A 87 -14.84 10.71 3.69
N ILE A 88 -15.36 10.46 4.87
CA ILE A 88 -16.02 11.46 5.69
C ILE A 88 -15.35 11.50 7.06
N GLY A 89 -15.13 12.69 7.58
CA GLY A 89 -14.47 12.88 8.85
C GLY A 89 -15.05 14.02 9.66
N TYR A 90 -14.54 14.11 10.87
CA TYR A 90 -14.89 15.13 11.82
C TYR A 90 -13.62 15.73 12.45
N LYS A 91 -13.51 17.05 12.41
CA LYS A 91 -12.49 17.82 13.12
C LYS A 91 -13.03 18.11 14.52
N PHE A 92 -12.39 17.53 15.55
CA PHE A 92 -12.81 17.70 16.94
C PHE A 92 -12.36 19.04 17.52
N ASN A 93 -11.15 19.46 17.14
CA ASN A 93 -10.52 20.75 17.49
C ASN A 93 -9.40 21.03 16.47
N ASP A 94 -8.59 22.04 16.71
CA ASP A 94 -7.50 22.42 15.79
C ASP A 94 -6.36 21.41 15.70
N TYR A 95 -6.28 20.48 16.63
CA TYR A 95 -5.21 19.50 16.75
C TYR A 95 -5.64 18.05 16.49
N LEU A 96 -6.93 17.76 16.55
CA LEU A 96 -7.43 16.39 16.45
C LEU A 96 -8.58 16.26 15.46
N ARG A 97 -8.45 15.33 14.55
CA ARG A 97 -9.50 14.95 13.61
C ARG A 97 -9.51 13.43 13.40
N GLY A 98 -10.65 12.91 12.99
CA GLY A 98 -10.80 11.51 12.62
C GLY A 98 -11.64 11.36 11.37
N ASP A 99 -11.45 10.27 10.65
CA ASP A 99 -12.30 9.95 9.50
C ASP A 99 -12.48 8.45 9.29
N ILE A 100 -13.48 8.11 8.51
CA ILE A 100 -13.63 6.81 7.90
C ILE A 100 -13.55 6.98 6.39
N GLY A 101 -12.84 6.07 5.74
CA GLY A 101 -12.65 6.15 4.29
C GLY A 101 -12.55 4.80 3.64
N VAL A 102 -12.80 4.82 2.34
CA VAL A 102 -12.59 3.69 1.45
C VAL A 102 -11.64 4.11 0.34
N GLU A 103 -10.68 3.27 0.05
CA GLU A 103 -9.74 3.43 -1.06
C GLU A 103 -9.80 2.21 -1.97
N TYR A 104 -9.76 2.44 -3.25
CA TYR A 104 -9.51 1.42 -4.26
C TYR A 104 -8.11 1.60 -4.81
N ARG A 105 -7.37 0.50 -4.86
CA ARG A 105 -6.07 0.42 -5.49
C ARG A 105 -6.18 -0.43 -6.74
N GLY A 106 -5.84 0.16 -7.87
CA GLY A 106 -5.92 -0.46 -9.18
C GLY A 106 -5.00 -1.67 -9.29
N ALA A 107 -5.08 -2.33 -10.45
CA ALA A 107 -4.28 -3.52 -10.68
C ALA A 107 -2.78 -3.20 -10.73
N ALA A 108 -2.01 -3.86 -9.85
CA ALA A 108 -0.56 -3.96 -9.91
C ALA A 108 -0.19 -5.28 -10.59
N ASP A 109 0.74 -5.25 -11.50
CA ASP A 109 1.29 -6.46 -12.11
C ASP A 109 2.26 -7.13 -11.15
N PHE A 110 2.19 -8.46 -11.09
CA PHE A 110 3.10 -9.33 -10.36
C PHE A 110 3.84 -10.21 -11.34
N ASN A 111 5.15 -10.35 -11.15
CA ASN A 111 5.98 -11.32 -11.88
C ASN A 111 6.98 -11.92 -10.88
N ALA A 112 7.23 -13.21 -11.00
CA ALA A 112 8.23 -13.94 -10.22
C ALA A 112 8.82 -15.08 -11.06
N LEU A 113 10.00 -15.56 -10.68
CA LEU A 113 10.69 -16.63 -11.37
C LEU A 113 11.25 -17.62 -10.37
N ASP A 114 10.98 -18.90 -10.55
CA ASP A 114 11.60 -19.95 -9.76
C ASP A 114 12.37 -20.96 -10.61
N ARG A 115 13.11 -21.78 -9.91
CA ARG A 115 13.75 -22.98 -10.44
C ARG A 115 13.42 -24.16 -9.54
N VAL A 116 12.86 -25.21 -10.15
CA VAL A 116 12.45 -26.44 -9.48
C VAL A 116 13.18 -27.61 -10.08
N THR A 117 13.79 -28.45 -9.24
CA THR A 117 14.41 -29.71 -9.65
C THR A 117 13.60 -30.89 -9.11
N TRP A 118 13.12 -31.71 -10.00
CA TRP A 118 12.34 -32.90 -9.68
C TRP A 118 13.23 -34.12 -9.60
N THR A 119 12.85 -35.06 -8.70
CA THR A 119 13.48 -36.39 -8.63
C THR A 119 13.29 -37.14 -9.94
N GLY A 120 14.33 -37.87 -10.35
CA GLY A 120 14.31 -38.64 -11.58
C GLY A 120 15.70 -39.27 -11.81
N ALA A 121 15.83 -40.01 -12.89
CA ALA A 121 17.11 -40.60 -13.29
C ALA A 121 17.37 -40.35 -14.79
N PRO A 122 18.00 -39.24 -15.18
CA PRO A 122 18.54 -38.15 -14.33
C PRO A 122 17.46 -37.24 -13.76
N PRO A 123 17.74 -36.45 -12.71
CA PRO A 123 16.86 -35.39 -12.23
C PRO A 123 16.57 -34.33 -13.33
N THR A 124 15.38 -33.75 -13.32
CA THR A 124 14.98 -32.77 -14.32
C THR A 124 14.74 -31.41 -13.63
N THR A 125 15.37 -30.37 -14.16
CA THR A 125 15.25 -29.01 -13.67
C THR A 125 14.41 -28.17 -14.63
N TYR A 126 13.47 -27.42 -14.07
CA TYR A 126 12.58 -26.50 -14.78
C TYR A 126 12.69 -25.10 -14.18
N THR A 127 12.38 -24.10 -15.02
CA THR A 127 12.20 -22.72 -14.62
C THR A 127 10.76 -22.32 -14.92
N ASN A 128 10.06 -21.76 -13.93
CA ASN A 128 8.68 -21.35 -14.08
C ASN A 128 8.58 -19.84 -13.91
N ASP A 129 7.88 -19.21 -14.86
CA ASP A 129 7.51 -17.80 -14.85
C ASP A 129 6.10 -17.66 -14.27
N TYR A 130 6.00 -16.89 -13.19
CA TYR A 130 4.74 -16.56 -12.53
C TYR A 130 4.32 -15.15 -12.90
N SER A 131 3.08 -15.00 -13.32
CA SER A 131 2.49 -13.69 -13.61
C SER A 131 1.09 -13.58 -13.02
N GLY A 132 0.68 -12.34 -12.72
CA GLY A 132 -0.64 -12.10 -12.17
C GLY A 132 -0.92 -10.61 -11.99
N LYS A 133 -2.14 -10.31 -11.51
CA LYS A 133 -2.54 -8.94 -11.17
C LYS A 133 -3.14 -8.93 -9.77
N LYS A 134 -2.78 -7.91 -9.00
CA LYS A 134 -3.36 -7.65 -7.68
C LYS A 134 -4.10 -6.32 -7.69
N SER A 135 -5.31 -6.32 -7.15
CA SER A 135 -6.06 -5.11 -6.82
C SER A 135 -6.65 -5.23 -5.42
N GLU A 136 -7.03 -4.11 -4.81
CA GLU A 136 -7.60 -4.15 -3.47
C GLU A 136 -8.57 -3.03 -3.15
N TRP A 137 -9.47 -3.34 -2.22
CA TRP A 137 -10.25 -2.38 -1.48
C TRP A 137 -9.71 -2.26 -0.06
N LEU A 138 -9.53 -1.04 0.41
CA LEU A 138 -9.07 -0.72 1.76
C LEU A 138 -10.11 0.15 2.46
N PHE A 139 -10.51 -0.26 3.64
CA PHE A 139 -11.46 0.42 4.51
C PHE A 139 -10.73 0.77 5.82
N LEU A 140 -10.61 2.04 6.14
CA LEU A 140 -9.91 2.50 7.34
C LEU A 140 -10.76 3.47 8.15
N ALA A 141 -10.67 3.33 9.47
CA ALA A 141 -10.96 4.38 10.42
C ALA A 141 -9.62 4.98 10.87
N ASN A 142 -9.46 6.28 10.69
CA ASN A 142 -8.23 7.02 10.90
C ASN A 142 -8.39 8.07 11.99
N ALA A 143 -7.31 8.31 12.72
CA ALA A 143 -7.14 9.45 13.61
C ALA A 143 -5.88 10.21 13.22
N TYR A 144 -5.93 11.55 13.29
CA TYR A 144 -4.83 12.42 12.94
C TYR A 144 -4.61 13.47 14.03
N ALA A 145 -3.33 13.76 14.27
CA ALA A 145 -2.88 14.90 15.05
C ALA A 145 -2.32 15.97 14.09
N ASP A 146 -2.98 17.11 14.02
CA ASP A 146 -2.53 18.30 13.29
C ASP A 146 -1.55 19.08 14.20
N LEU A 147 -0.35 19.37 13.71
CA LEU A 147 0.77 19.88 14.52
C LEU A 147 0.85 21.40 14.60
N GLY A 148 -0.29 22.07 14.34
CA GLY A 148 -0.40 23.51 14.27
C GLY A 148 -0.30 24.04 12.84
N THR A 149 -0.89 25.21 12.59
CA THR A 149 -0.92 25.84 11.27
C THR A 149 0.06 27.01 11.20
N PHE A 150 0.98 26.95 10.23
CA PHE A 150 2.00 27.93 9.99
C PHE A 150 1.85 28.50 8.59
N SER A 151 1.42 29.76 8.47
CA SER A 151 1.20 30.43 7.18
C SER A 151 0.29 29.62 6.22
N GLY A 152 -0.78 29.03 6.75
CA GLY A 152 -1.74 28.23 5.96
C GLY A 152 -1.30 26.79 5.69
N ILE A 153 -0.16 26.33 6.21
CA ILE A 153 0.33 24.97 6.10
C ILE A 153 0.19 24.27 7.46
N THR A 154 -0.47 23.13 7.47
CA THR A 154 -0.69 22.31 8.69
C THR A 154 -0.05 20.95 8.51
N PRO A 155 1.15 20.72 9.08
CA PRO A 155 1.72 19.37 9.16
C PRO A 155 0.83 18.47 10.03
N TYR A 156 0.76 17.17 9.67
CA TYR A 156 0.02 16.19 10.44
C TYR A 156 0.69 14.83 10.47
N VAL A 157 0.38 14.07 11.50
CA VAL A 157 0.65 12.63 11.59
C VAL A 157 -0.64 11.91 11.93
N GLY A 158 -0.72 10.63 11.62
CA GLY A 158 -1.93 9.87 11.92
C GLY A 158 -1.72 8.37 11.87
N ALA A 159 -2.73 7.65 12.30
CA ALA A 159 -2.79 6.21 12.22
C ALA A 159 -4.22 5.76 11.88
N GLY A 160 -4.31 4.61 11.25
CA GLY A 160 -5.59 4.01 10.86
C GLY A 160 -5.61 2.51 11.10
N ILE A 161 -6.80 2.00 11.35
CA ILE A 161 -7.07 0.56 11.44
C ILE A 161 -8.33 0.22 10.64
N GLY A 162 -8.40 -1.02 10.14
CA GLY A 162 -9.56 -1.44 9.37
C GLY A 162 -9.37 -2.78 8.67
N ALA A 163 -9.83 -2.87 7.43
CA ALA A 163 -9.79 -4.10 6.65
C ALA A 163 -9.37 -3.84 5.21
N SER A 164 -8.60 -4.76 4.67
CA SER A 164 -8.29 -4.84 3.24
C SER A 164 -8.98 -6.05 2.61
N ARG A 165 -9.39 -5.94 1.36
CA ARG A 165 -9.80 -7.04 0.52
C ARG A 165 -8.86 -7.14 -0.66
N ASN A 166 -7.87 -8.01 -0.55
CA ASN A 166 -6.88 -8.27 -1.59
C ASN A 166 -7.42 -9.26 -2.61
N THR A 167 -7.30 -8.95 -3.89
CA THR A 167 -7.78 -9.78 -5.01
C THR A 167 -6.64 -10.09 -5.94
N ILE A 168 -6.38 -11.38 -6.17
CA ILE A 168 -5.46 -11.86 -7.20
C ILE A 168 -6.28 -12.34 -8.39
N SER A 169 -5.91 -11.90 -9.58
CA SER A 169 -6.55 -12.23 -10.84
C SER A 169 -5.52 -12.51 -11.93
N ASN A 170 -5.94 -13.21 -12.99
CA ASN A 170 -5.12 -13.53 -14.16
C ASN A 170 -3.79 -14.23 -13.79
N PHE A 171 -3.80 -15.01 -12.71
CA PHE A 171 -2.60 -15.69 -12.27
C PHE A 171 -2.27 -16.86 -13.17
N ARG A 172 -1.01 -16.95 -13.61
CA ARG A 172 -0.45 -18.00 -14.43
C ARG A 172 0.92 -18.41 -13.88
N ASP A 173 1.19 -19.69 -14.02
CA ASP A 173 2.45 -20.36 -13.77
C ASP A 173 2.82 -21.05 -15.09
N VAL A 174 3.91 -20.69 -15.71
CA VAL A 174 4.31 -21.22 -17.03
C VAL A 174 5.73 -21.72 -16.97
N ASN A 175 5.89 -23.00 -17.29
CA ASN A 175 7.21 -23.58 -17.45
C ASN A 175 7.85 -23.11 -18.73
N GLU A 176 9.01 -22.45 -18.63
CA GLU A 176 9.71 -21.85 -19.77
C GLU A 176 10.26 -22.88 -20.77
N ILE A 177 10.49 -24.14 -20.34
CA ILE A 177 11.12 -25.16 -21.18
C ILE A 177 10.09 -25.88 -22.05
N ASN A 178 8.94 -26.26 -21.49
CA ASN A 178 7.96 -27.10 -22.17
C ASN A 178 6.59 -26.46 -22.34
N GLY A 179 6.39 -25.23 -21.81
CA GLY A 179 5.11 -24.51 -21.83
C GLY A 179 4.01 -25.12 -20.97
N GLY A 180 4.35 -26.11 -20.14
CA GLY A 180 3.45 -26.63 -19.10
C GLY A 180 3.16 -25.61 -18.02
N GLY A 181 2.42 -26.03 -17.00
CA GLY A 181 2.05 -25.13 -15.88
C GLY A 181 0.55 -25.00 -15.73
N GLY A 182 0.09 -23.88 -15.21
CA GLY A 182 -1.32 -23.73 -14.85
C GLY A 182 -1.79 -22.29 -14.73
N TYR A 183 -3.01 -22.15 -14.30
CA TYR A 183 -3.66 -20.88 -14.04
C TYR A 183 -4.54 -20.98 -12.78
N ALA A 184 -4.82 -19.84 -12.16
CA ALA A 184 -5.77 -19.78 -11.07
C ALA A 184 -6.93 -18.83 -11.39
N ASN A 185 -8.13 -19.19 -10.91
CA ASN A 185 -9.28 -18.30 -10.95
C ASN A 185 -9.08 -17.11 -9.99
N THR A 186 -9.76 -16.01 -10.31
CA THR A 186 -9.75 -14.81 -9.46
C THR A 186 -10.23 -15.14 -8.05
N THR A 187 -9.44 -14.77 -7.07
CA THR A 187 -9.74 -15.02 -5.66
C THR A 187 -9.47 -13.78 -4.83
N SER A 188 -10.30 -13.56 -3.81
CA SER A 188 -10.15 -12.43 -2.88
C SER A 188 -10.01 -12.94 -1.45
N LYS A 189 -9.20 -12.24 -0.66
CA LYS A 189 -9.00 -12.52 0.77
C LYS A 189 -9.17 -11.22 1.57
N TRP A 190 -9.95 -11.30 2.64
CA TRP A 190 -10.07 -10.24 3.62
C TRP A 190 -9.00 -10.37 4.69
N ASN A 191 -8.46 -9.23 5.12
CA ASN A 191 -7.45 -9.16 6.17
C ASN A 191 -7.75 -7.96 7.07
N PHE A 192 -7.22 -8.02 8.30
CA PHE A 192 -7.01 -6.83 9.11
C PHE A 192 -5.96 -5.95 8.42
N ALA A 193 -6.18 -4.65 8.39
CA ALA A 193 -5.26 -3.68 7.82
C ALA A 193 -5.00 -2.55 8.84
N TRP A 194 -3.81 -1.97 8.76
CA TRP A 194 -3.46 -0.78 9.53
C TRP A 194 -2.56 0.13 8.72
N ALA A 195 -2.57 1.42 9.07
CA ALA A 195 -1.79 2.42 8.37
C ALA A 195 -1.18 3.44 9.33
N LEU A 196 -0.03 3.99 8.93
CA LEU A 196 0.57 5.18 9.50
C LEU A 196 0.58 6.27 8.43
N HIS A 197 0.27 7.49 8.83
CA HIS A 197 0.15 8.64 7.93
C HIS A 197 1.03 9.77 8.39
N ALA A 198 1.62 10.49 7.43
CA ALA A 198 2.27 11.76 7.64
C ALA A 198 2.03 12.65 6.42
N GLY A 199 1.91 13.96 6.62
CA GLY A 199 1.69 14.85 5.50
C GLY A 199 1.53 16.31 5.90
N ILE A 200 1.14 17.11 4.92
CA ILE A 200 0.84 18.52 5.09
C ILE A 200 -0.51 18.83 4.46
N GLY A 201 -1.30 19.63 5.16
CA GLY A 201 -2.50 20.26 4.63
C GLY A 201 -2.20 21.72 4.27
N ILE A 202 -2.58 22.15 3.09
CA ILE A 202 -2.44 23.53 2.61
C ILE A 202 -3.84 24.11 2.49
N GLN A 203 -4.14 25.13 3.29
CA GLN A 203 -5.42 25.79 3.26
C GLN A 203 -5.55 26.63 1.97
N ALA A 204 -6.34 26.14 1.02
CA ALA A 204 -6.57 26.78 -0.26
C ALA A 204 -7.70 27.82 -0.21
N THR A 205 -8.73 27.57 0.59
CA THR A 205 -9.82 28.51 0.89
C THR A 205 -10.29 28.31 2.34
N GLU A 206 -11.23 29.10 2.83
CA GLU A 206 -11.82 28.91 4.17
C GLU A 206 -12.41 27.51 4.39
N ARG A 207 -12.87 26.84 3.32
CA ARG A 207 -13.51 25.52 3.38
C ARG A 207 -12.72 24.41 2.73
N MET A 208 -11.66 24.74 1.98
CA MET A 208 -10.94 23.73 1.19
C MET A 208 -9.47 23.67 1.59
N THR A 209 -9.01 22.47 1.93
CA THR A 209 -7.60 22.13 2.21
C THR A 209 -7.12 21.12 1.18
N ILE A 210 -5.94 21.37 0.61
CA ILE A 210 -5.23 20.41 -0.25
C ILE A 210 -4.26 19.66 0.64
N ASP A 211 -4.30 18.32 0.59
CA ASP A 211 -3.43 17.43 1.37
C ASP A 211 -2.38 16.79 0.47
N LEU A 212 -1.13 16.88 0.87
CA LEU A 212 -0.05 16.05 0.34
C LEU A 212 0.37 15.07 1.45
N GLY A 213 0.13 13.79 1.23
CA GLY A 213 0.31 12.78 2.26
C GLY A 213 1.15 11.59 1.79
N TYR A 214 1.86 11.04 2.74
CA TYR A 214 2.51 9.74 2.67
C TYR A 214 1.83 8.80 3.65
N SER A 215 1.69 7.53 3.25
CA SER A 215 1.20 6.49 4.13
C SER A 215 2.02 5.21 4.00
N TYR A 216 2.35 4.60 5.12
CA TYR A 216 2.73 3.20 5.17
C TYR A 216 1.49 2.39 5.52
N VAL A 217 1.16 1.38 4.71
CA VAL A 217 -0.06 0.58 4.90
C VAL A 217 0.30 -0.90 4.91
N ASN A 218 -0.11 -1.61 5.95
CA ASN A 218 -0.09 -3.07 5.98
C ASN A 218 -1.45 -3.59 5.47
N LEU A 219 -1.41 -4.37 4.41
CA LEU A 219 -2.57 -4.88 3.69
C LEU A 219 -2.87 -6.36 4.00
N GLY A 220 -2.00 -7.00 4.82
CA GLY A 220 -2.07 -8.42 5.11
C GLY A 220 -1.70 -9.30 3.91
N ASP A 221 -2.33 -10.46 3.80
CA ASP A 221 -2.00 -11.46 2.79
C ASP A 221 -2.91 -11.36 1.55
N ALA A 222 -2.42 -11.90 0.43
CA ALA A 222 -3.28 -12.29 -0.69
C ALA A 222 -3.04 -13.77 -1.02
N ARG A 223 -3.93 -14.37 -1.79
CA ARG A 223 -3.75 -15.74 -2.26
C ARG A 223 -4.38 -15.91 -3.62
N THR A 224 -3.83 -16.81 -4.42
CA THR A 224 -4.51 -17.32 -5.61
C THR A 224 -5.61 -18.30 -5.20
N GLY A 225 -6.49 -18.64 -6.12
CA GLY A 225 -7.31 -19.85 -6.03
C GLY A 225 -6.47 -21.11 -6.23
N THR A 226 -7.14 -22.24 -6.34
CA THR A 226 -6.56 -23.50 -6.82
C THR A 226 -5.88 -23.28 -8.17
N LEU A 227 -4.69 -23.81 -8.34
CA LEU A 227 -3.97 -23.82 -9.61
C LEU A 227 -4.46 -25.01 -10.45
N TYR A 228 -5.10 -24.71 -11.54
CA TYR A 228 -5.55 -25.70 -12.53
C TYR A 228 -4.44 -25.87 -13.57
N ASN A 229 -4.03 -27.12 -13.79
CA ASN A 229 -3.03 -27.44 -14.80
C ASN A 229 -3.56 -27.14 -16.22
N PHE A 230 -2.68 -26.75 -17.14
CA PHE A 230 -3.05 -26.59 -18.55
C PHE A 230 -3.42 -27.94 -19.20
N ASP A 231 -2.80 -29.03 -18.75
CA ASP A 231 -3.25 -30.37 -19.07
C ASP A 231 -4.32 -30.82 -18.06
N PRO A 232 -5.59 -30.98 -18.47
CA PRO A 232 -6.65 -31.39 -17.56
C PRO A 232 -6.52 -32.83 -17.04
N ALA A 233 -5.60 -33.64 -17.57
CA ALA A 233 -5.28 -34.97 -17.03
C ALA A 233 -4.41 -34.89 -15.78
N GLU A 234 -3.70 -33.79 -15.57
CA GLU A 234 -2.87 -33.56 -14.40
C GLU A 234 -3.67 -32.99 -13.23
N PRO A 235 -3.35 -33.34 -11.98
CA PRO A 235 -4.07 -32.85 -10.82
C PRO A 235 -3.89 -31.34 -10.63
N SER A 236 -4.91 -30.68 -10.08
CA SER A 236 -4.79 -29.31 -9.62
C SER A 236 -3.91 -29.23 -8.38
N LEU A 237 -3.21 -28.10 -8.23
CA LEU A 237 -2.29 -27.82 -7.13
C LEU A 237 -2.88 -26.79 -6.15
N PRO A 238 -2.42 -26.79 -4.89
CA PRO A 238 -2.74 -25.73 -3.95
C PRO A 238 -2.31 -24.35 -4.46
N GLY A 239 -3.09 -23.33 -4.12
CA GLY A 239 -2.77 -21.94 -4.50
C GLY A 239 -1.55 -21.41 -3.78
N ILE A 240 -1.03 -20.30 -4.30
CA ILE A 240 0.11 -19.57 -3.74
C ILE A 240 -0.42 -18.45 -2.84
N THR A 241 0.19 -18.30 -1.67
CA THR A 241 -0.09 -17.22 -0.72
C THR A 241 1.04 -16.19 -0.76
N PHE A 242 0.65 -14.93 -0.96
CA PHE A 242 1.50 -13.75 -0.88
C PHE A 242 1.43 -13.23 0.56
N LYS A 243 2.54 -13.26 1.28
CA LYS A 243 2.57 -12.96 2.72
C LYS A 243 2.95 -11.53 3.02
N ASN A 244 2.27 -10.96 4.03
CA ASN A 244 2.62 -9.67 4.64
C ASN A 244 2.78 -8.53 3.61
N ILE A 245 1.79 -8.38 2.73
CA ILE A 245 1.82 -7.30 1.74
C ILE A 245 1.69 -5.97 2.46
N ALA A 246 2.62 -5.07 2.16
CA ALA A 246 2.57 -3.70 2.63
C ALA A 246 2.87 -2.73 1.49
N SER A 247 2.61 -1.44 1.71
CA SER A 247 2.82 -0.41 0.69
C SER A 247 3.34 0.89 1.27
N HIS A 248 4.06 1.61 0.41
CA HIS A 248 4.41 3.02 0.56
C HIS A 248 3.57 3.82 -0.44
N ASP A 249 2.67 4.65 0.07
CA ASP A 249 1.73 5.40 -0.73
C ASP A 249 2.06 6.89 -0.72
N LEU A 250 2.00 7.52 -1.87
CA LEU A 250 1.99 8.98 -2.00
C LEU A 250 0.61 9.41 -2.50
N LYS A 251 -0.01 10.36 -1.79
CA LYS A 251 -1.39 10.78 -2.04
C LYS A 251 -1.49 12.30 -2.15
N LEU A 252 -2.26 12.75 -3.12
CA LEU A 252 -2.77 14.11 -3.22
C LEU A 252 -4.26 14.06 -2.92
N GLY A 253 -4.71 14.87 -1.97
CA GLY A 253 -6.09 14.89 -1.52
C GLY A 253 -6.68 16.30 -1.45
N VAL A 254 -7.99 16.32 -1.31
CA VAL A 254 -8.75 17.53 -0.98
C VAL A 254 -9.68 17.20 0.17
N ARG A 255 -9.69 18.06 1.19
CA ARG A 255 -10.68 18.08 2.26
C ARG A 255 -11.58 19.30 2.09
N TYR A 256 -12.89 19.08 2.21
CA TYR A 256 -13.90 20.14 2.13
C TYR A 256 -14.72 20.18 3.42
N SER A 257 -14.62 21.28 4.17
CA SER A 257 -15.40 21.51 5.38
C SER A 257 -16.87 21.82 5.03
N LEU A 258 -17.78 21.13 5.73
CA LEU A 258 -19.23 21.27 5.50
C LEU A 258 -19.87 22.41 6.34
N ASN A 259 -19.12 22.94 7.30
CA ASN A 259 -19.58 24.00 8.22
C ASN A 259 -19.04 25.36 7.80
#